data_ee3e7e56e92eff560cf7527914f15190
#
_entry.id   ee3e7e56e92eff560cf7527914f15190
#
_cell.length_a   1.000
_cell.length_b   1.000
_cell.length_c   1.000
_cell.angle_alpha   90.00
_cell.angle_beta   90.00
_cell.angle_gamma   90.00
#
_symmetry.space_group_name_H-M   'P 1'
#
loop_
_entity.id
_entity.type
_entity.pdbx_description
1 polymer ?
#
loop_
_entity_poly.entity_id
_entity_poly.type
_entity_poly.pdbx_seq_one_letter_code
_entity_poly.pdbx_strand_id
1 'polypeptide(L)'
;MLAEVRGLNEECGVFGIWGHEDAAQITYYGLQSLQHRGQEGAGIVATDGKHLHGVKGEGLVTEVFTQKKVQELPGFGAIGHVRYTTAGGGGYENVQPLLFHSQSGSLALAHNGNLINATSLKHQLEGQGSIFQTTSDTEVLAHLIRRGGFGTMKDQVKHALSMLKGAYAFLIMTENELMVALDPNGLRPLSIGQLGEAFCVASETCAFDIVGAKFIRDVEPGELLIINKDGMRSERFSMATNQSICTMEYVYFSRPDSDIHGINVHSARKRSGIQLAKEMNIEADVVTGVPDSSISAAIGFAEATGIPYEMGLIKNRYVGRTFIQPSQSLREQGVKMKLSPVRGVVEGKRVVMVDDSIVRGTTSRRIVKMLKDAGALEVHVCITSPPIKNPCYYGIDTSTREELISASHSAEELRQAIGADSLTFLSVEGLIEAIGHEKQNSHCGQCLACFTGEYPTEILPDTMHPHDKELMC
;
A
#
# COMPACT_ATOMS: atom_id res chain seq x y z
N MET A 1 -15.52 5.19 -18.76
CA MET A 1 -16.03 6.28 -17.92
C MET A 1 -16.52 5.73 -16.55
N LEU A 2 -15.68 4.99 -15.83
CA LEU A 2 -15.97 4.33 -14.54
C LEU A 2 -15.00 4.73 -13.41
N ALA A 3 -14.20 5.80 -13.62
CA ALA A 3 -13.07 6.17 -12.73
C ALA A 3 -13.40 7.26 -11.68
N GLU A 4 -14.65 7.62 -11.44
CA GLU A 4 -15.00 8.90 -10.79
C GLU A 4 -15.14 8.92 -9.26
N VAL A 5 -14.81 7.86 -8.53
CA VAL A 5 -14.98 7.84 -7.06
C VAL A 5 -13.74 7.29 -6.32
N ARG A 6 -12.58 7.28 -6.95
CA ARG A 6 -11.38 6.71 -6.34
C ARG A 6 -10.47 7.82 -5.83
N GLY A 7 -10.28 7.88 -4.50
CA GLY A 7 -9.10 8.49 -3.87
C GLY A 7 -7.84 7.68 -4.21
N LEU A 8 -6.74 7.89 -3.49
CA LEU A 8 -5.61 6.96 -3.50
C LEU A 8 -6.15 5.57 -3.19
N ASN A 9 -5.83 4.61 -4.04
CA ASN A 9 -6.23 3.24 -3.85
C ASN A 9 -5.10 2.48 -3.17
N GLU A 10 -5.50 1.59 -2.30
CA GLU A 10 -4.68 0.82 -1.39
C GLU A 10 -3.73 -0.12 -2.15
N GLU A 11 -2.64 -0.49 -1.50
CA GLU A 11 -1.65 -1.43 -1.99
C GLU A 11 -1.91 -2.80 -1.40
N CYS A 12 -1.41 -3.85 -2.08
CA CYS A 12 -1.48 -5.22 -1.59
C CYS A 12 -0.80 -5.38 -0.21
N GLY A 13 -1.20 -6.41 0.53
CA GLY A 13 -0.56 -6.82 1.79
C GLY A 13 -0.20 -8.30 1.78
N VAL A 14 0.96 -8.62 2.33
CA VAL A 14 1.44 -10.00 2.47
C VAL A 14 1.64 -10.35 3.95
N PHE A 15 1.34 -11.61 4.28
CA PHE A 15 1.64 -12.22 5.57
C PHE A 15 2.15 -13.64 5.34
N GLY A 16 3.15 -14.06 6.12
CA GLY A 16 3.68 -15.42 6.08
C GLY A 16 4.08 -15.90 7.46
N ILE A 17 4.02 -17.21 7.67
CA ILE A 17 4.47 -17.87 8.89
C ILE A 17 5.12 -19.21 8.56
N TRP A 18 6.14 -19.59 9.33
CA TRP A 18 6.83 -20.86 9.22
C TRP A 18 7.16 -21.45 10.57
N GLY A 19 6.83 -22.74 10.78
CA GLY A 19 7.14 -23.47 12.01
C GLY A 19 6.01 -23.51 13.03
N HIS A 20 4.73 -23.33 12.65
CA HIS A 20 3.58 -23.39 13.55
C HIS A 20 2.48 -24.30 13.01
N GLU A 21 1.91 -25.17 13.85
CA GLU A 21 0.86 -26.12 13.47
C GLU A 21 -0.43 -25.45 12.97
N ASP A 22 -0.75 -24.26 13.46
CA ASP A 22 -1.91 -23.43 13.03
C ASP A 22 -1.55 -22.39 11.99
N ALA A 23 -0.55 -22.65 11.12
CA ALA A 23 -0.01 -21.66 10.19
C ALA A 23 -1.09 -20.98 9.34
N ALA A 24 -2.05 -21.73 8.80
CA ALA A 24 -3.13 -21.17 7.97
C ALA A 24 -4.07 -20.26 8.79
N GLN A 25 -4.41 -20.64 10.03
CA GLN A 25 -5.28 -19.85 10.91
C GLN A 25 -4.60 -18.53 11.33
N ILE A 26 -3.31 -18.58 11.65
CA ILE A 26 -2.52 -17.39 12.01
C ILE A 26 -2.41 -16.47 10.79
N THR A 27 -2.18 -17.04 9.60
CA THR A 27 -2.16 -16.27 8.34
C THR A 27 -3.51 -15.59 8.06
N TYR A 28 -4.62 -16.27 8.32
CA TYR A 28 -5.95 -15.67 8.21
C TYR A 28 -6.09 -14.42 9.12
N TYR A 29 -5.67 -14.48 10.39
CA TYR A 29 -5.71 -13.31 11.29
C TYR A 29 -4.75 -12.21 10.85
N GLY A 30 -3.53 -12.57 10.40
CA GLY A 30 -2.58 -11.64 9.83
C GLY A 30 -3.18 -10.88 8.63
N LEU A 31 -3.83 -11.59 7.71
CA LEU A 31 -4.50 -10.98 6.56
C LEU A 31 -5.69 -10.10 6.95
N GLN A 32 -6.46 -10.48 7.97
CA GLN A 32 -7.54 -9.62 8.49
C GLN A 32 -7.00 -8.28 8.99
N SER A 33 -5.87 -8.29 9.68
CA SER A 33 -5.24 -7.04 10.15
C SER A 33 -4.73 -6.17 8.99
N LEU A 34 -4.39 -6.78 7.86
CA LEU A 34 -3.93 -6.13 6.64
C LEU A 34 -5.05 -5.83 5.63
N GLN A 35 -6.32 -6.06 5.98
CA GLN A 35 -7.46 -5.90 5.06
C GLN A 35 -7.57 -4.50 4.45
N HIS A 36 -7.10 -3.47 5.16
CA HIS A 36 -7.06 -2.09 4.68
C HIS A 36 -6.18 -1.93 3.44
N ARG A 37 -5.17 -2.80 3.23
CA ARG A 37 -4.25 -2.78 2.08
C ARG A 37 -4.87 -3.39 0.81
N GLY A 38 -5.85 -4.28 0.92
CA GLY A 38 -6.47 -4.90 -0.25
C GLY A 38 -7.86 -5.48 0.07
N GLN A 39 -8.86 -5.17 -0.78
CA GLN A 39 -10.25 -5.54 -0.55
C GLN A 39 -10.89 -6.29 -1.73
N GLU A 40 -10.13 -6.57 -2.79
CA GLU A 40 -10.66 -7.16 -4.04
C GLU A 40 -10.50 -8.67 -4.10
N GLY A 41 -9.53 -9.18 -3.37
CA GLY A 41 -9.29 -10.61 -3.29
C GLY A 41 -8.37 -10.97 -2.15
N ALA A 42 -8.46 -12.21 -1.70
CA ALA A 42 -7.61 -12.77 -0.67
C ALA A 42 -7.27 -14.24 -0.98
N GLY A 43 -6.10 -14.67 -0.56
CA GLY A 43 -5.68 -16.06 -0.70
C GLY A 43 -4.69 -16.47 0.37
N ILE A 44 -4.67 -17.77 0.66
CA ILE A 44 -3.71 -18.43 1.55
C ILE A 44 -3.25 -19.71 0.87
N VAL A 45 -1.94 -19.94 0.90
CA VAL A 45 -1.33 -21.22 0.55
C VAL A 45 -0.56 -21.73 1.75
N ALA A 46 -0.81 -22.98 2.15
CA ALA A 46 -0.13 -23.67 3.25
C ALA A 46 0.66 -24.88 2.78
N THR A 47 1.67 -25.29 3.54
CA THR A 47 2.48 -26.49 3.27
C THR A 47 2.43 -27.48 4.43
N ASP A 48 2.23 -28.76 4.08
CA ASP A 48 2.35 -29.91 5.01
C ASP A 48 3.75 -30.57 4.94
N GLY A 49 4.67 -29.98 4.19
CA GLY A 49 6.02 -30.51 3.92
C GLY A 49 6.10 -31.48 2.72
N LYS A 50 4.96 -31.80 2.11
CA LYS A 50 4.88 -32.66 0.92
C LYS A 50 4.15 -31.99 -0.22
N HIS A 51 3.13 -31.22 0.09
CA HIS A 51 2.26 -30.55 -0.88
C HIS A 51 1.95 -29.12 -0.44
N LEU A 52 1.69 -28.27 -1.42
CA LEU A 52 1.13 -26.95 -1.21
C LEU A 52 -0.38 -27.00 -1.41
N HIS A 53 -1.13 -26.52 -0.43
CA HIS A 53 -2.59 -26.44 -0.44
C HIS A 53 -3.02 -24.99 -0.48
N GLY A 54 -3.83 -24.60 -1.47
CA GLY A 54 -4.23 -23.20 -1.65
C GLY A 54 -5.74 -23.00 -1.66
N VAL A 55 -6.19 -21.91 -1.03
CA VAL A 55 -7.55 -21.38 -1.14
C VAL A 55 -7.45 -19.90 -1.42
N LYS A 56 -8.15 -19.42 -2.45
CA LYS A 56 -8.22 -18.01 -2.81
C LYS A 56 -9.61 -17.64 -3.34
N GLY A 57 -9.92 -16.36 -3.38
CA GLY A 57 -11.19 -15.87 -3.89
C GLY A 57 -11.20 -14.35 -4.02
N GLU A 58 -12.17 -13.84 -4.77
CA GLU A 58 -12.48 -12.41 -4.84
C GLU A 58 -13.31 -12.01 -3.63
N GLY A 59 -13.05 -10.82 -3.07
CA GLY A 59 -13.73 -10.27 -1.91
C GLY A 59 -12.83 -10.10 -0.68
N LEU A 60 -13.45 -9.77 0.44
CA LEU A 60 -12.77 -9.59 1.72
C LEU A 60 -12.28 -10.92 2.29
N VAL A 61 -11.28 -10.87 3.16
CA VAL A 61 -10.76 -12.06 3.87
C VAL A 61 -11.88 -12.85 4.54
N THR A 62 -12.83 -12.18 5.19
CA THR A 62 -13.98 -12.80 5.86
C THR A 62 -15.02 -13.40 4.91
N GLU A 63 -15.06 -12.93 3.66
CA GLU A 63 -15.97 -13.45 2.63
C GLU A 63 -15.36 -14.67 1.92
N VAL A 64 -14.05 -14.61 1.66
CA VAL A 64 -13.31 -15.71 1.00
C VAL A 64 -13.13 -16.90 1.93
N PHE A 65 -12.77 -16.65 3.20
CA PHE A 65 -12.42 -17.70 4.17
C PHE A 65 -13.53 -17.93 5.19
N THR A 66 -14.13 -19.11 5.13
CA THR A 66 -14.92 -19.67 6.23
C THR A 66 -14.01 -20.49 7.13
N GLN A 67 -14.43 -20.74 8.38
CA GLN A 67 -13.69 -21.59 9.31
C GLN A 67 -13.36 -22.97 8.69
N LYS A 68 -14.30 -23.55 7.93
CA LYS A 68 -14.08 -24.81 7.22
C LYS A 68 -12.96 -24.74 6.20
N LYS A 69 -12.94 -23.69 5.37
CA LYS A 69 -11.89 -23.51 4.35
C LYS A 69 -10.50 -23.31 4.94
N VAL A 70 -10.40 -22.64 6.08
CA VAL A 70 -9.11 -22.48 6.78
C VAL A 70 -8.64 -23.82 7.34
N GLN A 71 -9.56 -24.65 7.89
CA GLN A 71 -9.25 -25.99 8.38
C GLN A 71 -8.83 -26.99 7.25
N GLU A 72 -9.20 -26.71 6.01
CA GLU A 72 -8.78 -27.47 4.81
C GLU A 72 -7.34 -27.17 4.38
N LEU A 73 -6.64 -26.23 5.05
CA LEU A 73 -5.26 -25.86 4.77
C LEU A 73 -4.33 -26.40 5.87
N PRO A 74 -3.91 -27.68 5.78
CA PRO A 74 -3.05 -28.30 6.77
C PRO A 74 -1.61 -27.81 6.64
N GLY A 75 -0.87 -27.91 7.72
CA GLY A 75 0.59 -27.78 7.69
C GLY A 75 1.14 -26.76 8.64
N PHE A 76 2.46 -26.57 8.55
CA PHE A 76 3.25 -25.80 9.51
C PHE A 76 3.84 -24.51 8.93
N GLY A 77 3.67 -24.28 7.64
CA GLY A 77 4.04 -23.04 6.95
C GLY A 77 2.89 -22.53 6.09
N ALA A 78 2.70 -21.23 6.04
CA ALA A 78 1.68 -20.61 5.18
C ALA A 78 2.11 -19.21 4.72
N ILE A 79 1.67 -18.82 3.52
CA ILE A 79 1.73 -17.45 3.01
C ILE A 79 0.35 -17.01 2.59
N GLY A 80 0.06 -15.74 2.78
CA GLY A 80 -1.21 -15.13 2.42
C GLY A 80 -1.04 -13.76 1.78
N HIS A 81 -2.09 -13.34 1.08
CA HIS A 81 -2.13 -12.09 0.35
C HIS A 81 -3.53 -11.48 0.40
N VAL A 82 -3.59 -10.16 0.58
CA VAL A 82 -4.78 -9.33 0.30
C VAL A 82 -4.50 -8.47 -0.91
N ARG A 83 -5.42 -8.50 -1.88
CA ARG A 83 -5.20 -7.90 -3.19
C ARG A 83 -5.97 -6.60 -3.35
N TYR A 84 -5.26 -5.63 -3.91
CA TYR A 84 -5.82 -4.52 -4.65
C TYR A 84 -5.32 -4.57 -6.10
N THR A 85 -6.17 -4.23 -7.08
CA THR A 85 -5.78 -4.27 -8.50
C THR A 85 -4.90 -3.06 -8.83
N THR A 86 -3.61 -3.31 -9.05
CA THR A 86 -2.64 -2.33 -9.54
C THR A 86 -2.34 -2.57 -11.01
N ALA A 87 -1.43 -3.47 -11.32
CA ALA A 87 -1.11 -3.90 -12.68
C ALA A 87 -1.82 -5.21 -13.04
N GLY A 88 -2.15 -5.42 -14.32
CA GLY A 88 -2.67 -6.69 -14.84
C GLY A 88 -4.18 -6.88 -14.75
N GLY A 89 -4.96 -5.89 -14.29
CA GLY A 89 -6.42 -5.98 -14.25
C GLY A 89 -6.98 -6.85 -13.11
N GLY A 90 -8.32 -6.89 -12.97
CA GLY A 90 -9.04 -7.74 -12.02
C GLY A 90 -9.08 -9.22 -12.44
N GLY A 91 -9.78 -10.04 -11.66
CA GLY A 91 -10.09 -11.44 -11.97
C GLY A 91 -9.46 -12.44 -11.01
N TYR A 92 -10.16 -13.56 -10.84
CA TYR A 92 -9.79 -14.64 -9.93
C TYR A 92 -8.38 -15.20 -10.21
N GLU A 93 -7.96 -15.27 -11.47
CA GLU A 93 -6.64 -15.77 -11.89
C GLU A 93 -5.51 -14.96 -11.28
N ASN A 94 -5.71 -13.65 -11.10
CA ASN A 94 -4.72 -12.74 -10.54
C ASN A 94 -4.72 -12.66 -9.01
N VAL A 95 -5.69 -13.31 -8.33
CA VAL A 95 -5.68 -13.38 -6.86
C VAL A 95 -4.51 -14.22 -6.40
N GLN A 96 -3.73 -13.68 -5.46
CA GLN A 96 -2.54 -14.32 -4.91
C GLN A 96 -2.82 -14.94 -3.53
N PRO A 97 -1.97 -15.91 -3.08
CA PRO A 97 -0.74 -16.39 -3.71
C PRO A 97 -1.01 -17.13 -5.02
N LEU A 98 -0.11 -16.95 -6.00
CA LEU A 98 -0.09 -17.74 -7.21
C LEU A 98 0.58 -19.09 -6.93
N LEU A 99 -0.07 -20.19 -7.28
CA LEU A 99 0.41 -21.55 -7.03
C LEU A 99 0.75 -22.24 -8.35
N PHE A 100 1.99 -22.70 -8.47
CA PHE A 100 2.51 -23.37 -9.65
C PHE A 100 2.99 -24.78 -9.27
N HIS A 101 2.68 -25.76 -10.12
CA HIS A 101 3.15 -27.13 -9.98
C HIS A 101 4.12 -27.48 -11.09
N SER A 102 5.21 -28.14 -10.75
CA SER A 102 6.20 -28.66 -11.71
C SER A 102 6.77 -30.00 -11.27
N GLN A 103 7.47 -30.69 -12.15
CA GLN A 103 8.17 -31.93 -11.80
C GLN A 103 9.23 -31.76 -10.72
N SER A 104 9.81 -30.55 -10.59
CA SER A 104 10.80 -30.21 -9.58
C SER A 104 10.21 -29.67 -8.27
N GLY A 105 8.91 -29.85 -8.04
CA GLY A 105 8.19 -29.39 -6.85
C GLY A 105 7.24 -28.22 -7.13
N SER A 106 6.47 -27.83 -6.13
CA SER A 106 5.52 -26.73 -6.21
C SER A 106 6.16 -25.42 -5.77
N LEU A 107 5.55 -24.31 -6.19
CA LEU A 107 5.99 -22.95 -5.85
C LEU A 107 4.76 -22.07 -5.64
N ALA A 108 4.69 -21.39 -4.50
CA ALA A 108 3.68 -20.37 -4.23
C ALA A 108 4.32 -19.00 -4.09
N LEU A 109 3.72 -17.98 -4.69
CA LEU A 109 4.21 -16.60 -4.69
C LEU A 109 3.15 -15.63 -4.20
N ALA A 110 3.51 -14.76 -3.26
CA ALA A 110 2.75 -13.58 -2.88
C ALA A 110 3.64 -12.33 -3.05
N HIS A 111 3.09 -11.26 -3.59
CA HIS A 111 3.82 -10.07 -4.00
C HIS A 111 3.07 -8.81 -3.60
N ASN A 112 3.76 -7.91 -2.89
CA ASN A 112 3.35 -6.53 -2.71
C ASN A 112 4.32 -5.62 -3.48
N GLY A 113 3.83 -4.91 -4.49
CA GLY A 113 4.63 -4.01 -5.32
C GLY A 113 4.24 -4.04 -6.80
N ASN A 114 5.14 -3.57 -7.66
CA ASN A 114 4.98 -3.57 -9.11
C ASN A 114 6.34 -3.63 -9.81
N LEU A 115 6.49 -4.57 -10.74
CA LEU A 115 7.70 -4.77 -11.53
C LEU A 115 7.67 -3.90 -12.78
N ILE A 116 8.54 -2.91 -12.85
CA ILE A 116 8.57 -1.95 -13.98
C ILE A 116 9.09 -2.57 -15.30
N ASN A 117 9.77 -3.71 -15.24
CA ASN A 117 10.24 -4.42 -16.41
C ASN A 117 9.47 -5.73 -16.70
N ALA A 118 8.30 -5.91 -16.06
CA ALA A 118 7.51 -7.13 -16.22
C ALA A 118 7.09 -7.38 -17.68
N THR A 119 6.64 -6.33 -18.39
CA THR A 119 6.20 -6.45 -19.79
C THR A 119 7.34 -6.93 -20.69
N SER A 120 8.51 -6.33 -20.59
CA SER A 120 9.70 -6.71 -21.38
C SER A 120 10.14 -8.14 -21.07
N LEU A 121 10.20 -8.52 -19.79
CA LEU A 121 10.53 -9.89 -19.37
C LEU A 121 9.49 -10.89 -19.85
N LYS A 122 8.20 -10.55 -19.78
CA LYS A 122 7.12 -11.40 -20.28
C LYS A 122 7.25 -11.69 -21.77
N HIS A 123 7.46 -10.65 -22.59
CA HIS A 123 7.70 -10.82 -24.02
C HIS A 123 8.91 -11.70 -24.32
N GLN A 124 10.02 -11.51 -23.59
CA GLN A 124 11.20 -12.36 -23.75
C GLN A 124 10.89 -13.83 -23.41
N LEU A 125 10.20 -14.07 -22.31
CA LEU A 125 9.82 -15.41 -21.85
C LEU A 125 8.83 -16.10 -22.79
N GLU A 126 7.83 -15.38 -23.30
CA GLU A 126 6.89 -15.87 -24.31
C GLU A 126 7.59 -16.23 -25.63
N GLY A 127 8.51 -15.36 -26.09
CA GLY A 127 9.36 -15.65 -27.25
C GLY A 127 10.23 -16.89 -27.10
N GLN A 128 10.48 -17.33 -25.88
CA GLN A 128 11.19 -18.56 -25.54
C GLN A 128 10.24 -19.73 -25.21
N GLY A 129 8.92 -19.58 -25.42
CA GLY A 129 7.91 -20.62 -25.27
C GLY A 129 7.29 -20.73 -23.87
N SER A 130 7.41 -19.72 -22.98
CA SER A 130 6.61 -19.67 -21.75
C SER A 130 5.15 -19.38 -22.07
N ILE A 131 4.25 -19.98 -21.32
CA ILE A 131 2.80 -19.75 -21.38
C ILE A 131 2.39 -19.15 -20.05
N PHE A 132 1.90 -17.91 -20.07
CA PHE A 132 1.39 -17.23 -18.89
C PHE A 132 -0.09 -17.55 -18.67
N GLN A 133 -0.47 -17.80 -17.43
CA GLN A 133 -1.83 -18.10 -17.02
C GLN A 133 -2.55 -16.88 -16.45
N THR A 134 -1.78 -15.84 -16.04
CA THR A 134 -2.29 -14.62 -15.43
C THR A 134 -1.77 -13.40 -16.16
N THR A 135 -2.40 -12.28 -15.90
CA THR A 135 -1.89 -10.95 -16.34
C THR A 135 -0.98 -10.30 -15.30
N SER A 136 -0.83 -10.93 -14.11
CA SER A 136 0.01 -10.43 -13.02
C SER A 136 1.49 -10.42 -13.39
N ASP A 137 2.19 -9.38 -12.98
CA ASP A 137 3.65 -9.25 -13.07
C ASP A 137 4.38 -10.31 -12.19
N THR A 138 3.73 -10.74 -11.12
CA THR A 138 4.23 -11.77 -10.18
C THR A 138 4.57 -13.09 -10.86
N GLU A 139 3.83 -13.49 -11.90
CA GLU A 139 4.05 -14.76 -12.61
C GLU A 139 5.39 -14.79 -13.35
N VAL A 140 5.92 -13.61 -13.73
CA VAL A 140 7.26 -13.48 -14.34
C VAL A 140 8.33 -14.12 -13.47
N LEU A 141 8.27 -13.86 -12.13
CA LEU A 141 9.23 -14.43 -11.20
C LEU A 141 9.21 -15.96 -11.19
N ALA A 142 8.03 -16.61 -11.25
CA ALA A 142 7.91 -18.06 -11.31
C ALA A 142 8.63 -18.65 -12.52
N HIS A 143 8.43 -18.04 -13.69
CA HIS A 143 9.10 -18.46 -14.92
C HIS A 143 10.61 -18.26 -14.87
N LEU A 144 11.09 -17.15 -14.33
CA LEU A 144 12.53 -16.88 -14.19
C LEU A 144 13.20 -17.88 -13.23
N ILE A 145 12.58 -18.18 -12.09
CA ILE A 145 13.09 -19.20 -11.15
C ILE A 145 13.24 -20.55 -11.84
N ARG A 146 12.19 -21.02 -12.54
CA ARG A 146 12.17 -22.35 -13.15
C ARG A 146 13.09 -22.48 -14.36
N ARG A 147 13.42 -21.37 -15.02
CA ARG A 147 14.40 -21.34 -16.14
C ARG A 147 15.84 -21.20 -15.67
N GLY A 148 16.09 -20.82 -14.44
CA GLY A 148 17.42 -20.67 -13.87
C GLY A 148 18.29 -21.94 -13.87
N GLY A 149 17.72 -23.10 -14.13
CA GLY A 149 18.27 -24.40 -14.59
C GLY A 149 19.42 -25.02 -13.79
N PHE A 150 20.20 -24.25 -13.06
CA PHE A 150 21.42 -24.69 -12.38
C PHE A 150 21.45 -24.22 -10.92
N GLY A 151 22.04 -25.04 -10.06
CA GLY A 151 22.18 -24.72 -8.64
C GLY A 151 20.98 -25.14 -7.78
N THR A 152 20.98 -24.66 -6.54
CA THR A 152 19.91 -24.87 -5.57
C THR A 152 18.71 -23.96 -5.88
N MET A 153 17.53 -24.23 -5.29
CA MET A 153 16.36 -23.33 -5.38
C MET A 153 16.75 -21.89 -5.00
N LYS A 154 17.52 -21.73 -3.94
CA LYS A 154 18.04 -20.43 -3.51
C LYS A 154 18.83 -19.71 -4.62
N ASP A 155 19.73 -20.41 -5.31
CA ASP A 155 20.54 -19.82 -6.38
C ASP A 155 19.68 -19.39 -7.57
N GLN A 156 18.66 -20.19 -7.92
CA GLN A 156 17.69 -19.85 -8.95
C GLN A 156 16.86 -18.62 -8.56
N VAL A 157 16.41 -18.52 -7.30
CA VAL A 157 15.69 -17.35 -6.78
C VAL A 157 16.57 -16.10 -6.81
N LYS A 158 17.80 -16.18 -6.32
CA LYS A 158 18.75 -15.03 -6.35
C LYS A 158 19.00 -14.54 -7.78
N HIS A 159 19.21 -15.48 -8.71
CA HIS A 159 19.39 -15.13 -10.12
C HIS A 159 18.13 -14.46 -10.70
N ALA A 160 16.93 -15.02 -10.46
CA ALA A 160 15.68 -14.45 -10.92
C ALA A 160 15.46 -13.04 -10.35
N LEU A 161 15.67 -12.83 -9.04
CA LEU A 161 15.54 -11.52 -8.38
C LEU A 161 16.50 -10.47 -8.96
N SER A 162 17.73 -10.88 -9.38
CA SER A 162 18.68 -9.96 -10.00
C SER A 162 18.24 -9.42 -11.37
N MET A 163 17.28 -10.05 -12.02
CA MET A 163 16.72 -9.63 -13.30
C MET A 163 15.53 -8.67 -13.15
N LEU A 164 14.92 -8.59 -11.95
CA LEU A 164 13.74 -7.78 -11.69
C LEU A 164 14.13 -6.32 -11.42
N LYS A 165 13.31 -5.40 -11.92
CA LYS A 165 13.37 -3.97 -11.62
C LYS A 165 12.01 -3.50 -11.10
N GLY A 166 12.00 -2.58 -10.14
CA GLY A 166 10.80 -2.00 -9.56
C GLY A 166 10.68 -2.25 -8.07
N ALA A 167 9.47 -2.14 -7.56
CA ALA A 167 9.15 -2.36 -6.15
C ALA A 167 8.65 -3.78 -5.93
N TYR A 168 9.21 -4.48 -4.96
CA TYR A 168 8.69 -5.79 -4.57
C TYR A 168 9.05 -6.20 -3.15
N ALA A 169 8.03 -6.71 -2.46
CA ALA A 169 8.15 -7.52 -1.26
C ALA A 169 7.55 -8.90 -1.59
N PHE A 170 8.40 -9.89 -1.81
CA PHE A 170 7.99 -11.25 -2.19
C PHE A 170 8.00 -12.21 -1.01
N LEU A 171 6.94 -13.01 -0.91
CA LEU A 171 6.94 -14.27 -0.17
C LEU A 171 6.92 -15.41 -1.19
N ILE A 172 7.91 -16.29 -1.11
CA ILE A 172 8.15 -17.39 -2.04
C ILE A 172 8.18 -18.67 -1.20
N MET A 173 7.21 -19.55 -1.39
CA MET A 173 7.10 -20.78 -0.60
C MET A 173 7.18 -22.02 -1.46
N THR A 174 7.98 -22.96 -1.01
CA THR A 174 8.03 -24.34 -1.49
C THR A 174 7.47 -25.28 -0.42
N GLU A 175 7.48 -26.58 -0.66
CA GLU A 175 7.06 -27.54 0.34
C GLU A 175 7.90 -27.49 1.62
N ASN A 176 9.19 -27.07 1.53
CA ASN A 176 10.18 -27.23 2.60
C ASN A 176 10.80 -25.93 3.11
N GLU A 177 10.52 -24.79 2.49
CA GLU A 177 11.09 -23.52 2.89
C GLU A 177 10.22 -22.32 2.50
N LEU A 178 10.28 -21.28 3.31
CA LEU A 178 9.75 -19.96 3.01
C LEU A 178 10.93 -19.01 2.75
N MET A 179 10.96 -18.42 1.56
CA MET A 179 11.91 -17.38 1.21
C MET A 179 11.20 -16.04 1.14
N VAL A 180 11.90 -15.00 1.61
CA VAL A 180 11.38 -13.63 1.69
C VAL A 180 12.37 -12.69 1.03
N ALA A 181 11.94 -11.90 0.07
CA ALA A 181 12.84 -10.99 -0.65
C ALA A 181 12.27 -9.58 -0.72
N LEU A 182 13.13 -8.59 -0.47
CA LEU A 182 12.82 -7.18 -0.59
C LEU A 182 13.68 -6.56 -1.69
N ASP A 183 13.08 -5.71 -2.52
CA ASP A 183 13.78 -5.02 -3.62
C ASP A 183 15.00 -4.22 -3.13
N PRO A 184 15.98 -3.93 -4.03
CA PRO A 184 17.22 -3.24 -3.64
C PRO A 184 17.03 -1.82 -3.10
N ASN A 185 15.85 -1.22 -3.27
CA ASN A 185 15.52 0.11 -2.75
C ASN A 185 14.63 0.04 -1.50
N GLY A 186 14.12 -1.15 -1.12
CA GLY A 186 13.22 -1.29 0.01
C GLY A 186 11.97 -0.42 -0.10
N LEU A 187 11.37 -0.39 -1.30
CA LEU A 187 10.26 0.51 -1.62
C LEU A 187 8.98 0.17 -0.85
N ARG A 188 8.80 -1.12 -0.47
CA ARG A 188 7.66 -1.60 0.30
C ARG A 188 8.07 -1.99 1.71
N PRO A 189 7.22 -1.75 2.71
CA PRO A 189 7.50 -2.22 4.06
C PRO A 189 7.39 -3.74 4.13
N LEU A 190 8.31 -4.35 4.86
CA LEU A 190 8.31 -5.78 5.15
C LEU A 190 9.09 -6.03 6.43
N SER A 191 8.43 -6.66 7.40
CA SER A 191 8.97 -6.87 8.74
C SER A 191 8.98 -8.34 9.12
N ILE A 192 9.88 -8.72 10.04
CA ILE A 192 10.03 -10.05 10.58
C ILE A 192 9.60 -10.02 12.05
N GLY A 193 8.82 -11.01 12.45
CA GLY A 193 8.42 -11.27 13.83
C GLY A 193 8.63 -12.73 14.22
N GLN A 194 8.48 -13.02 15.49
CA GLN A 194 8.59 -14.35 16.07
C GLN A 194 7.38 -14.66 16.95
N LEU A 195 6.80 -15.83 16.74
CA LEU A 195 5.71 -16.38 17.54
C LEU A 195 6.14 -17.74 18.12
N GLY A 196 6.53 -17.78 19.41
CA GLY A 196 7.18 -18.96 19.96
C GLY A 196 8.45 -19.32 19.21
N GLU A 197 8.52 -20.51 18.64
CA GLU A 197 9.63 -20.95 17.77
C GLU A 197 9.41 -20.59 16.29
N ALA A 198 8.21 -20.16 15.91
CA ALA A 198 7.85 -19.86 14.52
C ALA A 198 8.28 -18.44 14.12
N PHE A 199 8.65 -18.26 12.84
CA PHE A 199 8.92 -16.96 12.26
C PHE A 199 7.73 -16.46 11.46
N CYS A 200 7.37 -15.18 11.67
CA CYS A 200 6.34 -14.46 10.93
C CYS A 200 6.96 -13.37 10.07
N VAL A 201 6.33 -13.10 8.93
CA VAL A 201 6.69 -11.99 8.03
C VAL A 201 5.42 -11.25 7.65
N ALA A 202 5.43 -9.94 7.67
CA ALA A 202 4.25 -9.12 7.33
C ALA A 202 4.62 -7.80 6.66
N SER A 203 3.73 -7.29 5.83
CA SER A 203 3.84 -5.94 5.27
C SER A 203 3.80 -4.86 6.35
N GLU A 204 3.07 -5.08 7.46
CA GLU A 204 2.97 -4.13 8.57
C GLU A 204 3.06 -4.83 9.92
N THR A 205 3.65 -4.13 10.91
CA THR A 205 3.83 -4.63 12.27
C THR A 205 2.52 -4.81 13.04
N CYS A 206 1.45 -4.08 12.69
CA CYS A 206 0.12 -4.28 13.27
C CYS A 206 -0.41 -5.72 13.11
N ALA A 207 0.08 -6.46 12.11
CA ALA A 207 -0.26 -7.87 11.94
C ALA A 207 0.36 -8.75 13.04
N PHE A 208 1.56 -8.39 13.52
CA PHE A 208 2.22 -9.11 14.62
C PHE A 208 1.46 -8.96 15.93
N ASP A 209 0.96 -7.76 16.24
CA ASP A 209 0.19 -7.51 17.46
C ASP A 209 -1.07 -8.39 17.51
N ILE A 210 -1.77 -8.52 16.38
CA ILE A 210 -3.00 -9.33 16.29
C ILE A 210 -2.72 -10.82 16.48
N VAL A 211 -1.61 -11.34 15.94
CA VAL A 211 -1.28 -12.76 16.05
C VAL A 211 -0.44 -13.08 17.30
N GLY A 212 -0.02 -12.07 18.07
CA GLY A 212 0.81 -12.21 19.26
C GLY A 212 2.29 -12.49 18.97
N ALA A 213 2.76 -12.16 17.77
CA ALA A 213 4.17 -12.28 17.41
C ALA A 213 4.97 -11.07 17.91
N LYS A 214 6.23 -11.29 18.28
CA LYS A 214 7.15 -10.23 18.68
C LYS A 214 7.91 -9.74 17.44
N PHE A 215 7.94 -8.43 17.21
CA PHE A 215 8.78 -7.80 16.19
C PHE A 215 10.27 -8.11 16.44
N ILE A 216 11.00 -8.49 15.39
CA ILE A 216 12.45 -8.69 15.42
C ILE A 216 13.14 -7.51 14.74
N ARG A 217 12.86 -7.30 13.46
CA ARG A 217 13.43 -6.22 12.62
C ARG A 217 12.68 -6.10 11.30
N ASP A 218 12.94 -5.04 10.58
CA ASP A 218 12.56 -4.94 9.18
C ASP A 218 13.49 -5.76 8.28
N VAL A 219 12.98 -6.17 7.10
CA VAL A 219 13.78 -6.79 6.04
C VAL A 219 14.59 -5.71 5.36
N GLU A 220 15.89 -5.97 5.11
CA GLU A 220 16.78 -5.00 4.49
C GLU A 220 16.64 -4.98 2.96
N PRO A 221 16.87 -3.83 2.30
CA PRO A 221 16.93 -3.74 0.85
C PRO A 221 17.92 -4.73 0.24
N GLY A 222 17.50 -5.49 -0.77
CA GLY A 222 18.33 -6.50 -1.43
C GLY A 222 18.60 -7.76 -0.62
N GLU A 223 17.85 -7.97 0.46
CA GLU A 223 17.94 -9.15 1.32
C GLU A 223 17.04 -10.29 0.81
N LEU A 224 17.56 -11.51 0.92
CA LEU A 224 16.84 -12.78 0.77
C LEU A 224 16.92 -13.54 2.09
N LEU A 225 15.79 -13.65 2.80
CA LEU A 225 15.67 -14.52 3.95
C LEU A 225 15.23 -15.91 3.50
N ILE A 226 15.76 -16.92 4.18
CA ILE A 226 15.42 -18.33 3.98
C ILE A 226 15.05 -18.91 5.33
N ILE A 227 13.82 -19.35 5.47
CA ILE A 227 13.26 -19.90 6.70
C ILE A 227 12.85 -21.35 6.41
N ASN A 228 13.41 -22.28 7.15
CA ASN A 228 13.12 -23.70 7.02
C ASN A 228 13.28 -24.41 8.39
N LYS A 229 13.31 -25.74 8.41
CA LYS A 229 13.48 -26.54 9.62
C LYS A 229 14.77 -26.26 10.40
N ASP A 230 15.81 -25.70 9.74
CA ASP A 230 17.10 -25.40 10.35
C ASP A 230 17.13 -23.95 10.92
N GLY A 231 16.01 -23.24 10.86
CA GLY A 231 15.85 -21.87 11.34
C GLY A 231 15.82 -20.83 10.21
N MET A 232 16.13 -19.59 10.55
CA MET A 232 16.16 -18.45 9.63
C MET A 232 17.61 -18.05 9.34
N ARG A 233 17.93 -17.82 8.06
CA ARG A 233 19.18 -17.25 7.59
C ARG A 233 18.96 -16.17 6.57
N SER A 234 19.86 -15.19 6.55
CA SER A 234 19.85 -14.04 5.67
C SER A 234 21.00 -14.11 4.68
N GLU A 235 20.73 -13.79 3.42
CA GLU A 235 21.73 -13.60 2.37
C GLU A 235 21.39 -12.35 1.58
N ARG A 236 22.37 -11.70 0.96
CA ARG A 236 22.12 -10.63 0.00
C ARG A 236 22.10 -11.18 -1.42
N PHE A 237 21.09 -10.78 -2.20
CA PHE A 237 21.06 -11.02 -3.65
C PHE A 237 21.49 -9.78 -4.44
N SER A 238 21.45 -8.58 -3.81
CA SER A 238 21.97 -7.32 -4.38
C SER A 238 22.87 -6.63 -3.38
N MET A 239 24.02 -6.13 -3.86
CA MET A 239 24.94 -5.29 -3.08
C MET A 239 24.73 -3.80 -3.38
N ALA A 240 24.17 -3.47 -4.55
CA ALA A 240 23.79 -2.10 -4.92
C ALA A 240 22.41 -1.81 -4.32
N THR A 241 22.37 -1.31 -3.10
CA THR A 241 21.14 -0.99 -2.37
C THR A 241 21.08 0.49 -2.02
N ASN A 242 19.89 1.06 -2.09
CA ASN A 242 19.63 2.44 -1.71
C ASN A 242 18.25 2.52 -1.04
N GLN A 243 18.19 2.65 0.28
CA GLN A 243 16.92 2.73 1.00
C GLN A 243 16.07 3.87 0.46
N SER A 244 14.84 3.57 0.05
CA SER A 244 13.90 4.52 -0.54
C SER A 244 12.44 4.09 -0.24
N ILE A 245 12.10 3.94 1.04
CA ILE A 245 10.75 3.55 1.46
C ILE A 245 9.70 4.52 0.92
N CYS A 246 8.57 4.02 0.43
CA CYS A 246 7.48 4.85 -0.08
C CYS A 246 6.93 5.76 1.03
N THR A 247 6.97 7.08 0.85
CA THR A 247 6.43 8.06 1.81
C THR A 247 4.93 7.94 2.02
N MET A 248 4.20 7.46 1.00
CA MET A 248 2.75 7.27 1.10
C MET A 248 2.36 6.20 2.11
N GLU A 249 3.29 5.33 2.51
CA GLU A 249 3.06 4.41 3.64
C GLU A 249 2.82 5.18 4.94
N TYR A 250 3.59 6.24 5.21
CA TYR A 250 3.37 7.10 6.37
C TYR A 250 2.15 8.01 6.19
N VAL A 251 1.95 8.55 5.00
CA VAL A 251 0.88 9.52 4.73
C VAL A 251 -0.50 8.86 4.76
N TYR A 252 -0.66 7.70 4.10
CA TYR A 252 -1.99 7.13 3.86
C TYR A 252 -2.11 5.61 4.09
N PHE A 253 -1.23 4.77 3.49
CA PHE A 253 -1.49 3.34 3.36
C PHE A 253 -1.44 2.58 4.68
N SER A 254 -0.37 2.75 5.46
CA SER A 254 -0.18 1.96 6.67
C SER A 254 -1.12 2.37 7.79
N ARG A 255 -1.49 1.41 8.63
CA ARG A 255 -2.31 1.68 9.81
C ARG A 255 -1.55 2.53 10.82
N PRO A 256 -2.25 3.41 11.57
CA PRO A 256 -1.60 4.29 12.56
C PRO A 256 -0.86 3.55 13.67
N ASP A 257 -1.25 2.31 13.97
CA ASP A 257 -0.63 1.44 14.98
C ASP A 257 0.56 0.63 14.44
N SER A 258 0.93 0.80 13.17
CA SER A 258 2.12 0.18 12.58
C SER A 258 3.37 1.01 12.81
N ASP A 259 4.52 0.33 12.92
CA ASP A 259 5.85 0.92 12.91
C ASP A 259 6.57 0.53 11.61
N ILE A 260 7.24 1.49 10.97
CA ILE A 260 8.05 1.29 9.78
C ILE A 260 9.44 1.89 10.06
N HIS A 261 10.49 1.08 9.95
CA HIS A 261 11.86 1.50 10.26
C HIS A 261 12.00 2.20 11.62
N GLY A 262 11.29 1.69 12.64
CA GLY A 262 11.29 2.23 14.00
C GLY A 262 10.49 3.53 14.17
N ILE A 263 9.75 3.97 13.16
CA ILE A 263 8.91 5.15 13.21
C ILE A 263 7.44 4.74 13.22
N ASN A 264 6.74 5.10 14.29
CA ASN A 264 5.30 4.87 14.40
C ASN A 264 4.53 5.78 13.43
N VAL A 265 3.60 5.19 12.65
CA VAL A 265 2.82 5.87 11.62
C VAL A 265 1.91 6.96 12.21
N HIS A 266 1.23 6.69 13.34
CA HIS A 266 0.43 7.72 14.03
C HIS A 266 1.29 8.93 14.39
N SER A 267 2.47 8.69 14.96
CA SER A 267 3.39 9.75 15.38
C SER A 267 3.91 10.57 14.19
N ALA A 268 4.23 9.92 13.06
CA ALA A 268 4.63 10.60 11.83
C ALA A 268 3.50 11.49 11.28
N ARG A 269 2.28 10.96 11.18
CA ARG A 269 1.09 11.75 10.75
C ARG A 269 0.81 12.93 11.69
N LYS A 270 0.92 12.71 13.01
CA LYS A 270 0.75 13.78 13.98
C LYS A 270 1.77 14.91 13.78
N ARG A 271 3.06 14.56 13.57
CA ARG A 271 4.11 15.53 13.24
C ARG A 271 3.87 16.24 11.92
N SER A 272 3.32 15.56 10.89
CA SER A 272 2.95 16.20 9.62
C SER A 272 1.91 17.30 9.84
N GLY A 273 0.91 17.07 10.70
CA GLY A 273 -0.05 18.10 11.10
C GLY A 273 0.59 19.28 11.85
N ILE A 274 1.50 19.00 12.78
CA ILE A 274 2.27 20.04 13.50
C ILE A 274 3.12 20.87 12.52
N GLN A 275 3.79 20.20 11.59
CA GLN A 275 4.64 20.89 10.61
C GLN A 275 3.81 21.72 9.62
N LEU A 276 2.68 21.22 9.16
CA LEU A 276 1.75 21.98 8.32
C LEU A 276 1.26 23.25 9.02
N ALA A 277 0.96 23.17 10.32
CA ALA A 277 0.57 24.33 11.12
C ALA A 277 1.67 25.41 11.23
N LYS A 278 2.95 25.02 11.20
CA LYS A 278 4.09 25.97 11.19
C LYS A 278 4.27 26.66 9.83
N GLU A 279 3.89 25.98 8.73
CA GLU A 279 4.03 26.50 7.37
C GLU A 279 2.91 27.46 6.95
N MET A 280 1.90 27.65 7.81
CA MET A 280 0.76 28.51 7.51
C MET A 280 0.29 29.28 8.73
N ASN A 281 -0.43 30.38 8.47
CA ASN A 281 -1.15 31.12 9.49
C ASN A 281 -2.63 31.16 9.12
N ILE A 282 -3.50 30.71 10.03
CA ILE A 282 -4.94 30.65 9.78
C ILE A 282 -5.73 30.99 11.02
N GLU A 283 -6.81 31.74 10.83
CA GLU A 283 -7.82 31.99 11.85
C GLU A 283 -9.03 31.11 11.59
N ALA A 284 -9.33 30.22 12.52
CA ALA A 284 -10.47 29.31 12.43
C ALA A 284 -11.02 28.97 13.83
N ASP A 285 -12.21 28.39 13.86
CA ASP A 285 -12.91 28.11 15.11
C ASP A 285 -12.83 26.63 15.50
N VAL A 286 -12.57 25.74 14.53
CA VAL A 286 -12.50 24.29 14.76
C VAL A 286 -11.63 23.60 13.71
N VAL A 287 -10.88 22.58 14.14
CA VAL A 287 -10.13 21.65 13.27
C VAL A 287 -10.86 20.32 13.24
N THR A 288 -11.03 19.74 12.06
CA THR A 288 -11.53 18.38 11.88
C THR A 288 -10.68 17.62 10.88
N GLY A 289 -10.48 16.31 11.09
CA GLY A 289 -9.80 15.43 10.15
C GLY A 289 -10.78 14.66 9.27
N VAL A 290 -10.41 14.40 8.03
CA VAL A 290 -11.13 13.45 7.18
C VAL A 290 -10.86 12.03 7.70
N PRO A 291 -11.87 11.31 8.19
CA PRO A 291 -11.66 9.99 8.77
C PRO A 291 -11.40 8.91 7.70
N ASP A 292 -10.55 7.92 7.95
CA ASP A 292 -9.83 7.65 9.21
C ASP A 292 -8.37 8.12 9.15
N SER A 293 -7.79 8.30 7.95
CA SER A 293 -6.35 8.54 7.68
C SER A 293 -5.81 9.84 8.28
N SER A 294 -6.62 10.91 8.25
CA SER A 294 -6.15 12.27 8.59
C SER A 294 -6.38 12.66 10.05
N ILE A 295 -6.99 11.78 10.87
CA ILE A 295 -7.31 12.10 12.28
C ILE A 295 -6.05 12.44 13.08
N SER A 296 -4.98 11.63 12.94
CA SER A 296 -3.72 11.83 13.65
C SER A 296 -3.10 13.20 13.32
N ALA A 297 -3.11 13.56 12.04
CA ALA A 297 -2.58 14.83 11.56
C ALA A 297 -3.43 16.02 12.02
N ALA A 298 -4.76 15.89 11.99
CA ALA A 298 -5.68 16.93 12.48
C ALA A 298 -5.48 17.22 13.98
N ILE A 299 -5.23 16.18 14.79
CA ILE A 299 -4.88 16.34 16.21
C ILE A 299 -3.57 17.13 16.35
N GLY A 300 -2.52 16.75 15.58
CA GLY A 300 -1.24 17.47 15.61
C GLY A 300 -1.35 18.93 15.17
N PHE A 301 -2.15 19.20 14.13
CA PHE A 301 -2.45 20.55 13.66
C PHE A 301 -3.16 21.39 14.73
N ALA A 302 -4.19 20.83 15.36
CA ALA A 302 -4.94 21.49 16.43
C ALA A 302 -4.06 21.80 17.65
N GLU A 303 -3.23 20.87 18.08
CA GLU A 303 -2.27 21.09 19.18
C GLU A 303 -1.28 22.24 18.88
N ALA A 304 -0.78 22.31 17.63
CA ALA A 304 0.20 23.34 17.23
C ALA A 304 -0.42 24.73 17.08
N THR A 305 -1.67 24.82 16.62
CA THR A 305 -2.37 26.09 16.39
C THR A 305 -3.14 26.57 17.61
N GLY A 306 -3.45 25.70 18.58
CA GLY A 306 -4.36 25.99 19.69
C GLY A 306 -5.84 26.04 19.29
N ILE A 307 -6.19 25.76 18.03
CA ILE A 307 -7.58 25.67 17.56
C ILE A 307 -8.17 24.33 18.00
N PRO A 308 -9.37 24.28 18.62
CA PRO A 308 -9.95 23.02 19.10
C PRO A 308 -10.13 21.98 18.00
N TYR A 309 -9.74 20.73 18.29
CA TYR A 309 -10.09 19.57 17.46
C TYR A 309 -11.47 19.05 17.83
N GLU A 310 -12.35 18.89 16.83
CA GLU A 310 -13.67 18.29 17.00
C GLU A 310 -13.97 17.32 15.86
N MET A 311 -14.84 16.34 16.13
CA MET A 311 -15.31 15.39 15.11
C MET A 311 -16.35 16.04 14.20
N GLY A 312 -15.93 16.89 13.29
CA GLY A 312 -16.80 17.56 12.30
C GLY A 312 -17.29 16.64 11.19
N LEU A 313 -16.59 15.52 10.99
CA LEU A 313 -16.90 14.49 9.99
C LEU A 313 -16.92 13.10 10.64
N ILE A 314 -17.91 12.29 10.30
CA ILE A 314 -18.05 10.90 10.77
C ILE A 314 -18.17 9.95 9.58
N LYS A 315 -17.39 8.86 9.60
CA LYS A 315 -17.46 7.77 8.64
C LYS A 315 -18.47 6.71 9.13
N ASN A 316 -19.39 6.34 8.27
CA ASN A 316 -20.29 5.22 8.52
C ASN A 316 -19.54 3.89 8.25
N ARG A 317 -19.21 3.18 9.32
CA ARG A 317 -18.47 1.91 9.25
C ARG A 317 -19.29 0.72 8.73
N TYR A 318 -20.62 0.85 8.71
CA TYR A 318 -21.53 -0.21 8.27
C TYR A 318 -21.85 -0.14 6.77
N VAL A 319 -21.43 0.92 6.09
CA VAL A 319 -21.57 1.03 4.62
C VAL A 319 -20.29 0.46 4.00
N GLY A 320 -20.39 -0.79 3.56
CA GLY A 320 -19.34 -1.46 2.79
C GLY A 320 -19.10 -0.81 1.42
N ARG A 321 -18.37 -1.47 0.52
CA ARG A 321 -18.23 -1.03 -0.88
C ARG A 321 -19.61 -0.86 -1.47
N THR A 322 -19.96 0.35 -1.90
CA THR A 322 -21.15 0.59 -2.69
C THR A 322 -20.95 -0.12 -4.02
N PHE A 323 -21.77 -1.14 -4.28
CA PHE A 323 -21.90 -1.73 -5.61
C PHE A 323 -22.08 -0.62 -6.64
N ILE A 324 -21.61 -0.86 -7.87
CA ILE A 324 -21.73 0.06 -9.00
C ILE A 324 -23.18 0.48 -9.13
N GLN A 325 -23.48 1.70 -8.73
CA GLN A 325 -24.84 2.24 -8.81
C GLN A 325 -25.06 2.79 -10.22
N PRO A 326 -26.16 2.45 -10.89
CA PRO A 326 -26.37 2.76 -12.31
C PRO A 326 -26.64 4.25 -12.61
N SER A 327 -27.00 5.07 -11.61
CA SER A 327 -27.28 6.50 -11.81
C SER A 327 -26.39 7.42 -10.96
N GLN A 328 -26.19 8.66 -11.45
CA GLN A 328 -25.42 9.69 -10.77
C GLN A 328 -25.99 10.06 -9.40
N SER A 329 -27.31 10.17 -9.29
CA SER A 329 -28.02 10.48 -8.05
C SER A 329 -27.82 9.40 -6.98
N LEU A 330 -27.84 8.13 -7.36
CA LEU A 330 -27.59 7.01 -6.45
C LEU A 330 -26.11 6.95 -6.01
N ARG A 331 -25.17 7.34 -6.88
CA ARG A 331 -23.74 7.47 -6.51
C ARG A 331 -23.50 8.59 -5.50
N GLU A 332 -24.19 9.72 -5.65
CA GLU A 332 -24.14 10.83 -4.70
C GLU A 332 -24.72 10.44 -3.33
N GLN A 333 -25.83 9.69 -3.31
CA GLN A 333 -26.39 9.11 -2.08
C GLN A 333 -25.44 8.11 -1.44
N GLY A 334 -24.74 7.26 -2.22
CA GLY A 334 -23.75 6.31 -1.73
C GLY A 334 -22.59 6.98 -1.00
N VAL A 335 -22.14 8.15 -1.46
CA VAL A 335 -21.10 8.93 -0.76
C VAL A 335 -21.62 9.58 0.51
N LYS A 336 -22.85 10.14 0.49
CA LYS A 336 -23.50 10.68 1.71
C LYS A 336 -23.73 9.62 2.79
N MET A 337 -23.89 8.34 2.39
CA MET A 337 -23.99 7.24 3.35
C MET A 337 -22.63 6.89 3.99
N LYS A 338 -21.50 7.18 3.32
CA LYS A 338 -20.16 6.84 3.83
C LYS A 338 -19.59 7.87 4.78
N LEU A 339 -19.85 9.16 4.51
CA LEU A 339 -19.32 10.27 5.29
C LEU A 339 -20.41 11.30 5.55
N SER A 340 -20.53 11.74 6.79
CA SER A 340 -21.57 12.70 7.22
C SER A 340 -20.95 13.82 8.06
N PRO A 341 -21.36 15.10 7.88
CA PRO A 341 -20.96 16.19 8.72
C PRO A 341 -21.73 16.19 10.05
N VAL A 342 -21.05 16.57 11.12
CA VAL A 342 -21.66 16.78 12.43
C VAL A 342 -22.09 18.25 12.53
N ARG A 343 -23.34 18.56 12.21
CA ARG A 343 -23.86 19.95 12.15
C ARG A 343 -23.57 20.75 13.39
N GLY A 344 -23.79 20.20 14.59
CA GLY A 344 -23.54 20.88 15.85
C GLY A 344 -22.07 21.29 16.09
N VAL A 345 -21.15 20.74 15.30
CA VAL A 345 -19.73 21.09 15.34
C VAL A 345 -19.39 22.17 14.31
N VAL A 346 -19.95 22.08 13.08
CA VAL A 346 -19.49 22.87 11.94
C VAL A 346 -20.38 24.10 11.64
N GLU A 347 -21.66 24.10 12.06
CA GLU A 347 -22.60 25.16 11.75
C GLU A 347 -22.16 26.50 12.39
N GLY A 348 -22.10 27.54 11.56
CA GLY A 348 -21.67 28.87 11.98
C GLY A 348 -20.18 28.99 12.33
N LYS A 349 -19.35 28.03 11.90
CA LYS A 349 -17.90 27.97 12.20
C LYS A 349 -17.04 28.12 10.95
N ARG A 350 -15.85 28.70 11.13
CA ARG A 350 -14.72 28.60 10.19
C ARG A 350 -14.01 27.28 10.48
N VAL A 351 -14.06 26.35 9.52
CA VAL A 351 -13.62 24.96 9.71
C VAL A 351 -12.28 24.75 9.00
N VAL A 352 -11.27 24.27 9.72
CA VAL A 352 -10.07 23.67 9.11
C VAL A 352 -10.37 22.20 8.88
N MET A 353 -10.38 21.80 7.62
CA MET A 353 -10.48 20.41 7.19
C MET A 353 -9.09 19.87 6.85
N VAL A 354 -8.56 18.99 7.68
CA VAL A 354 -7.27 18.34 7.44
C VAL A 354 -7.51 17.03 6.68
N ASP A 355 -6.80 16.87 5.53
CA ASP A 355 -6.82 15.64 4.75
C ASP A 355 -5.38 15.18 4.45
N ASP A 356 -5.18 13.91 4.05
CA ASP A 356 -3.85 13.36 3.78
C ASP A 356 -3.29 13.78 2.43
N SER A 357 -4.10 13.75 1.38
CA SER A 357 -3.66 13.98 0.00
C SER A 357 -4.82 14.37 -0.93
N ILE A 358 -4.49 15.02 -2.05
CA ILE A 358 -5.42 15.25 -3.16
C ILE A 358 -4.84 14.63 -4.45
N VAL A 359 -5.58 13.70 -5.07
CA VAL A 359 -5.23 13.08 -6.35
C VAL A 359 -6.05 13.68 -7.49
N ARG A 360 -7.38 13.43 -7.49
CA ARG A 360 -8.32 13.88 -8.53
C ARG A 360 -9.18 15.09 -8.09
N GLY A 361 -9.14 15.48 -6.83
CA GLY A 361 -9.91 16.59 -6.24
C GLY A 361 -11.41 16.35 -6.07
N THR A 362 -11.96 15.27 -6.62
CA THR A 362 -13.41 14.97 -6.57
C THR A 362 -13.92 14.72 -5.16
N THR A 363 -13.16 14.00 -4.34
CA THR A 363 -13.48 13.72 -2.93
C THR A 363 -13.44 14.99 -2.10
N SER A 364 -12.37 15.77 -2.19
CA SER A 364 -12.21 17.03 -1.44
C SER A 364 -13.33 18.03 -1.78
N ARG A 365 -13.68 18.17 -3.06
CA ARG A 365 -14.82 18.99 -3.51
C ARG A 365 -16.13 18.59 -2.85
N ARG A 366 -16.39 17.28 -2.76
CA ARG A 366 -17.63 16.75 -2.14
C ARG A 366 -17.66 17.02 -0.64
N ILE A 367 -16.52 16.84 0.05
CA ILE A 367 -16.41 17.07 1.49
C ILE A 367 -16.58 18.56 1.79
N VAL A 368 -15.91 19.44 1.05
CA VAL A 368 -16.05 20.91 1.19
C VAL A 368 -17.51 21.32 1.01
N LYS A 369 -18.15 20.86 -0.08
CA LYS A 369 -19.59 21.12 -0.30
C LYS A 369 -20.44 20.61 0.86
N MET A 370 -20.19 19.43 1.38
CA MET A 370 -20.94 18.80 2.48
C MET A 370 -20.81 19.61 3.77
N LEU A 371 -19.64 20.15 4.09
CA LEU A 371 -19.42 21.02 5.25
C LEU A 371 -20.14 22.37 5.08
N LYS A 372 -20.08 22.97 3.89
CA LYS A 372 -20.82 24.21 3.58
C LYS A 372 -22.33 24.00 3.62
N ASP A 373 -22.85 22.91 3.06
CA ASP A 373 -24.27 22.53 3.14
C ASP A 373 -24.71 22.24 4.60
N ALA A 374 -23.80 21.91 5.48
CA ALA A 374 -24.03 21.75 6.92
C ALA A 374 -23.99 23.06 7.71
N GLY A 375 -23.68 24.19 7.06
CA GLY A 375 -23.69 25.52 7.66
C GLY A 375 -22.32 26.07 8.08
N ALA A 376 -21.21 25.46 7.64
CA ALA A 376 -19.89 26.05 7.85
C ALA A 376 -19.79 27.41 7.14
N LEU A 377 -19.25 28.42 7.82
CA LEU A 377 -19.04 29.77 7.28
C LEU A 377 -17.89 29.76 6.27
N GLU A 378 -16.80 29.14 6.64
CA GLU A 378 -15.62 28.98 5.81
C GLU A 378 -15.10 27.54 5.95
N VAL A 379 -14.48 27.01 4.87
CA VAL A 379 -13.83 25.69 4.86
C VAL A 379 -12.42 25.86 4.31
N HIS A 380 -11.44 25.73 5.20
CA HIS A 380 -10.02 25.81 4.89
C HIS A 380 -9.47 24.40 4.76
N VAL A 381 -8.97 24.04 3.58
CA VAL A 381 -8.45 22.71 3.30
C VAL A 381 -6.94 22.68 3.52
N CYS A 382 -6.49 21.79 4.40
CA CYS A 382 -5.11 21.60 4.81
C CYS A 382 -4.67 20.18 4.50
N ILE A 383 -3.71 20.01 3.59
CA ILE A 383 -3.26 18.70 3.09
C ILE A 383 -1.89 18.38 3.68
N THR A 384 -1.78 17.23 4.35
CA THR A 384 -0.56 16.81 5.07
C THR A 384 0.47 16.11 4.21
N SER A 385 0.31 16.16 2.89
CA SER A 385 1.33 15.80 1.90
C SER A 385 1.59 16.95 0.93
N PRO A 386 2.72 16.94 0.21
CA PRO A 386 2.92 17.81 -0.95
C PRO A 386 1.95 17.49 -2.08
N PRO A 387 1.77 18.40 -3.06
CA PRO A 387 0.97 18.12 -4.25
C PRO A 387 1.50 16.91 -5.03
N ILE A 388 0.62 15.94 -5.32
CA ILE A 388 0.95 14.78 -6.14
C ILE A 388 0.92 15.19 -7.60
N LYS A 389 2.11 15.28 -8.24
CA LYS A 389 2.29 15.81 -9.61
C LYS A 389 2.75 14.77 -10.61
N ASN A 390 3.31 13.66 -10.14
CA ASN A 390 3.93 12.67 -11.01
C ASN A 390 3.32 11.28 -10.76
N PRO A 391 3.19 10.45 -11.82
CA PRO A 391 2.65 9.10 -11.69
C PRO A 391 3.53 8.21 -10.80
N CYS A 392 2.94 7.17 -10.24
CA CYS A 392 3.67 6.13 -9.52
C CYS A 392 3.83 4.90 -10.41
N TYR A 393 5.08 4.38 -10.51
CA TYR A 393 5.39 3.15 -11.23
C TYR A 393 5.63 1.95 -10.31
N TYR A 394 5.50 2.14 -8.99
CA TYR A 394 5.86 1.16 -7.97
C TYR A 394 4.65 0.48 -7.28
N GLY A 395 3.43 0.67 -7.83
CA GLY A 395 2.25 -0.07 -7.39
C GLY A 395 1.10 0.77 -6.82
N ILE A 396 1.23 2.11 -6.73
CA ILE A 396 0.09 2.99 -6.41
C ILE A 396 -0.72 3.22 -7.69
N ASP A 397 -2.05 3.16 -7.60
CA ASP A 397 -2.99 3.39 -8.71
C ASP A 397 -3.09 4.88 -9.09
N THR A 398 -1.96 5.46 -9.49
CA THR A 398 -1.81 6.82 -10.04
C THR A 398 -0.90 6.76 -11.25
N SER A 399 -1.23 5.85 -12.19
CA SER A 399 -0.33 5.47 -13.27
C SER A 399 -0.29 6.47 -14.43
N THR A 400 -1.21 7.43 -14.50
CA THR A 400 -1.24 8.44 -15.57
C THR A 400 -1.24 9.86 -14.99
N ARG A 401 -0.56 10.77 -15.72
CA ARG A 401 -0.43 12.17 -15.30
C ARG A 401 -1.74 12.94 -15.43
N GLU A 402 -2.61 12.55 -16.37
CA GLU A 402 -3.91 13.18 -16.58
C GLU A 402 -4.87 12.99 -15.39
N GLU A 403 -4.68 11.94 -14.59
CA GLU A 403 -5.47 11.69 -13.39
C GLU A 403 -5.07 12.58 -12.21
N LEU A 404 -3.88 13.21 -12.27
CA LEU A 404 -3.31 14.01 -11.21
C LEU A 404 -3.69 15.48 -11.38
N ILE A 405 -4.66 15.95 -10.61
CA ILE A 405 -5.14 17.33 -10.73
C ILE A 405 -4.02 18.36 -10.48
N SER A 406 -3.10 18.07 -9.56
CA SER A 406 -1.96 18.94 -9.25
C SER A 406 -0.86 18.92 -10.29
N ALA A 407 -0.92 18.03 -11.31
CA ALA A 407 0.00 18.05 -12.45
C ALA A 407 -0.37 19.12 -13.47
N SER A 408 -1.64 19.53 -13.53
CA SER A 408 -2.19 20.46 -14.52
C SER A 408 -2.74 21.77 -13.91
N HIS A 409 -2.98 21.83 -12.60
CA HIS A 409 -3.57 22.98 -11.91
C HIS A 409 -2.64 23.50 -10.81
N SER A 410 -2.55 24.81 -10.69
CA SER A 410 -1.97 25.46 -9.51
C SER A 410 -2.81 25.24 -8.26
N ALA A 411 -2.24 25.46 -7.08
CA ALA A 411 -2.97 25.35 -5.82
C ALA A 411 -4.20 26.28 -5.76
N GLU A 412 -4.12 27.48 -6.37
CA GLU A 412 -5.23 28.42 -6.42
C GLU A 412 -6.37 27.96 -7.37
N GLU A 413 -6.03 27.44 -8.55
CA GLU A 413 -7.03 26.86 -9.46
C GLU A 413 -7.71 25.65 -8.82
N LEU A 414 -6.92 24.81 -8.12
CA LEU A 414 -7.46 23.65 -7.39
C LEU A 414 -8.35 24.09 -6.23
N ARG A 415 -7.96 25.13 -5.45
CA ARG A 415 -8.79 25.71 -4.39
C ARG A 415 -10.18 26.10 -4.95
N GLN A 416 -10.19 26.82 -6.07
CA GLN A 416 -11.43 27.23 -6.74
C GLN A 416 -12.24 26.03 -7.22
N ALA A 417 -11.57 25.03 -7.82
CA ALA A 417 -12.21 23.81 -8.33
C ALA A 417 -12.89 22.99 -7.25
N ILE A 418 -12.31 22.92 -6.04
CA ILE A 418 -12.90 22.20 -4.90
C ILE A 418 -13.88 23.07 -4.09
N GLY A 419 -13.91 24.40 -4.32
CA GLY A 419 -14.82 25.35 -3.66
C GLY A 419 -14.41 25.67 -2.23
N ALA A 420 -13.12 25.54 -1.88
CA ALA A 420 -12.60 25.87 -0.57
C ALA A 420 -12.28 27.37 -0.44
N ASP A 421 -12.31 27.88 0.80
CA ASP A 421 -11.96 29.27 1.09
C ASP A 421 -10.43 29.45 1.11
N SER A 422 -9.68 28.44 1.53
CA SER A 422 -8.22 28.33 1.33
C SER A 422 -7.80 26.88 1.09
N LEU A 423 -6.61 26.70 0.48
CA LEU A 423 -5.99 25.39 0.26
C LEU A 423 -4.48 25.51 0.52
N THR A 424 -3.97 24.68 1.41
CA THR A 424 -2.55 24.61 1.75
C THR A 424 -2.08 23.16 1.73
N PHE A 425 -0.90 22.93 1.17
CA PHE A 425 -0.20 21.65 1.16
C PHE A 425 1.03 21.74 2.05
N LEU A 426 1.38 20.65 2.72
CA LEU A 426 2.66 20.51 3.39
C LEU A 426 3.79 20.55 2.35
N SER A 427 4.91 21.19 2.69
CA SER A 427 6.10 21.18 1.85
C SER A 427 6.76 19.79 1.81
N VAL A 428 7.60 19.52 0.80
CA VAL A 428 8.39 18.28 0.74
C VAL A 428 9.35 18.21 1.92
N GLU A 429 10.00 19.32 2.26
CA GLU A 429 10.90 19.45 3.40
C GLU A 429 10.17 19.20 4.72
N GLY A 430 8.96 19.76 4.87
CA GLY A 430 8.11 19.55 6.04
C GLY A 430 7.67 18.10 6.21
N LEU A 431 7.38 17.41 5.11
CA LEU A 431 7.05 15.98 5.15
C LEU A 431 8.26 15.13 5.58
N ILE A 432 9.45 15.40 5.03
CA ILE A 432 10.69 14.71 5.41
C ILE A 432 10.99 14.93 6.91
N GLU A 433 10.87 16.16 7.40
CA GLU A 433 11.08 16.49 8.80
C GLU A 433 10.06 15.79 9.71
N ALA A 434 8.79 15.74 9.29
CA ALA A 434 7.72 15.10 10.04
C ALA A 434 7.91 13.57 10.15
N ILE A 435 8.36 12.89 9.11
CA ILE A 435 8.66 11.46 9.14
C ILE A 435 9.86 11.22 10.06
N GLY A 436 10.94 12.02 9.96
CA GLY A 436 12.03 12.02 10.93
C GLY A 436 13.07 10.93 10.71
N HIS A 437 13.28 10.46 9.48
CA HIS A 437 14.41 9.58 9.15
C HIS A 437 15.74 10.33 9.23
N GLU A 438 16.79 9.64 9.68
CA GLU A 438 18.17 10.15 9.61
C GLU A 438 18.59 10.35 8.15
N LYS A 439 19.37 11.40 7.88
CA LYS A 439 19.87 11.72 6.55
C LYS A 439 20.90 10.66 6.10
N GLN A 440 20.43 9.65 5.36
CA GLN A 440 21.31 8.66 4.71
C GLN A 440 21.61 9.02 3.25
N ASN A 441 20.70 9.76 2.61
CA ASN A 441 20.81 10.24 1.22
C ASN A 441 20.07 11.56 1.07
N SER A 442 19.99 12.14 -0.15
CA SER A 442 19.28 13.40 -0.43
C SER A 442 17.81 13.40 -0.03
N HIS A 443 17.16 12.23 0.03
CA HIS A 443 15.75 12.05 0.38
C HIS A 443 15.54 11.36 1.74
N CYS A 444 16.58 11.28 2.56
CA CYS A 444 16.50 10.68 3.90
C CYS A 444 15.95 9.24 3.92
N GLY A 445 16.29 8.42 2.91
CA GLY A 445 15.81 7.05 2.80
C GLY A 445 14.36 6.89 2.33
N GLN A 446 13.78 7.92 1.71
CA GLN A 446 12.38 7.98 1.30
C GLN A 446 12.22 8.08 -0.22
N CYS A 447 11.21 7.44 -0.77
CA CYS A 447 10.75 7.67 -2.14
C CYS A 447 9.74 8.84 -2.15
N LEU A 448 10.08 9.91 -2.84
CA LEU A 448 9.28 11.13 -2.98
C LEU A 448 8.85 11.36 -4.43
N ALA A 449 8.97 10.34 -5.29
CA ALA A 449 8.82 10.47 -6.74
C ALA A 449 7.47 11.04 -7.18
N CYS A 450 6.37 10.68 -6.51
CA CYS A 450 5.05 11.24 -6.82
C CYS A 450 4.94 12.76 -6.59
N PHE A 451 5.80 13.34 -5.75
CA PHE A 451 5.88 14.78 -5.49
C PHE A 451 6.93 15.48 -6.34
N THR A 452 8.14 14.90 -6.46
CA THR A 452 9.32 15.54 -7.05
C THR A 452 9.57 15.15 -8.51
N GLY A 453 9.16 13.94 -8.93
CA GLY A 453 9.51 13.36 -10.23
C GLY A 453 10.87 12.64 -10.22
N GLU A 454 11.55 12.56 -9.08
CA GLU A 454 12.83 11.84 -8.94
C GLU A 454 12.57 10.41 -8.49
N TYR A 455 12.76 9.45 -9.37
CA TYR A 455 12.48 8.04 -9.12
C TYR A 455 13.73 7.31 -8.64
N PRO A 456 13.62 6.40 -7.63
CA PRO A 456 14.74 5.60 -7.14
C PRO A 456 15.35 4.64 -8.16
N THR A 457 14.60 4.30 -9.22
CA THR A 457 15.07 3.43 -10.31
C THR A 457 14.95 4.14 -11.64
N GLU A 458 15.72 3.70 -12.63
CA GLU A 458 15.53 4.09 -14.02
C GLU A 458 14.13 3.65 -14.49
N ILE A 459 13.33 4.60 -14.99
CA ILE A 459 12.00 4.30 -15.54
C ILE A 459 12.16 3.90 -16.99
N LEU A 460 11.67 2.69 -17.31
CA LEU A 460 11.77 2.14 -18.64
C LEU A 460 10.63 2.66 -19.53
N PRO A 461 10.87 2.94 -20.84
CA PRO A 461 9.84 3.44 -21.76
C PRO A 461 8.57 2.57 -21.81
N ASP A 462 8.71 1.25 -21.60
CA ASP A 462 7.58 0.31 -21.62
C ASP A 462 6.66 0.40 -20.41
N THR A 463 7.12 1.04 -19.33
CA THR A 463 6.31 1.29 -18.13
C THR A 463 5.50 2.56 -18.21
N MET A 464 5.87 3.48 -19.10
CA MET A 464 5.21 4.78 -19.25
C MET A 464 3.93 4.65 -20.06
N HIS A 465 2.90 5.38 -19.65
CA HIS A 465 1.72 5.54 -20.49
C HIS A 465 2.12 6.20 -21.85
N PRO A 466 1.50 5.84 -22.98
CA PRO A 466 1.86 6.40 -24.29
C PRO A 466 1.95 7.92 -24.33
N HIS A 467 1.08 8.62 -23.62
CA HIS A 467 1.06 10.08 -23.53
C HIS A 467 2.26 10.67 -22.75
N ASP A 468 2.76 9.97 -21.75
CA ASP A 468 3.93 10.42 -20.95
C ASP A 468 5.24 10.23 -21.73
N LYS A 469 5.27 9.32 -22.71
CA LYS A 469 6.42 9.12 -23.63
C LYS A 469 6.66 10.33 -24.52
N GLU A 470 5.60 11.03 -24.94
CA GLU A 470 5.69 12.21 -25.82
C GLU A 470 6.25 13.44 -25.11
N LEU A 471 6.18 13.49 -23.77
CA LEU A 471 6.67 14.63 -22.97
C LEU A 471 8.19 14.55 -22.65
N MET A 472 8.84 13.44 -22.95
CA MET A 472 10.29 13.23 -22.73
C MET A 472 11.13 13.33 -24.01
N CYS A 473 10.50 13.51 -25.17
CA CYS A 473 11.12 13.86 -26.45
C CYS A 473 11.03 15.36 -26.72
#